data_1da1f7a5754e064ec4832c43dbf7c650
#
_entry.id   1da1f7a5754e064ec4832c43dbf7c650
#
_cell.length_a   1.000
_cell.length_b   1.000
_cell.length_c   1.000
_cell.angle_alpha   90.00
_cell.angle_beta   90.00
_cell.angle_gamma   90.00
#
_symmetry.space_group_name_H-M   'P 1'
#
loop_
_entity.id
_entity.type
_entity.pdbx_description
1 polymer ?
#
loop_
_entity_poly.entity_id
_entity_poly.type
_entity_poly.pdbx_seq_one_letter_code
_entity_poly.pdbx_strand_id
1 'polypeptide(L)'
;VHAKVNNMGFIETPYREVSNGKVDMTGKISYLTAEEEDESYIAQANVPLKTNGQFVENTVKARYEGDFPLAKNKELKYMDVAPNQIVSVAASLIPFLEHDDANRALMGSNMMRQAVPLMRPDSPIVGTGMEYRVAKDSRSTIVAEGKGTVSYVDANTIEIKYDLDANEKLVSFDENSKTYDLIKFRRTNQDTCVNLTPTVKSGEKVKKGQVICEGFATQGGELALGRNLKVAFMPWKGYNFEDAIVISEKVVKEDVFTSLHIEEFKLEVRDTKRGEEEFTNEIPNVSDEEIKNLDENGVIRIGAKVKEGDILIGKITPKGESDPTPEERLLRAIFGDKAGDVKDASLKAPPSLNGVVVDTKLFTRQKKDKDSKKLAKKQIELLKADYGKSLVDLKERLISKFEKLLKNKKCNGISHKYGDQLVKAGVKFSRKMIEDKLFPKKNIYYDINSLNVPEESSLIQDVVLEDWTDDKKTNDSVSRAVKNYVIKRNDLASGYKKEKFSLEVGDELAPGIVQMAKVY
;
A
#
# COMPACT_ATOMS: atom_id res chain seq x y z
N VAL A 1 18.17 8.30 9.74
CA VAL A 1 18.40 9.40 8.80
C VAL A 1 17.34 9.33 7.71
N HIS A 2 16.58 10.40 7.50
CA HIS A 2 15.52 10.45 6.48
C HIS A 2 15.93 11.46 5.40
N ALA A 3 15.87 11.05 4.14
CA ALA A 3 16.01 11.93 3.00
C ALA A 3 14.71 12.69 2.74
N LYS A 4 14.80 13.81 2.04
CA LYS A 4 13.65 14.57 1.51
C LYS A 4 13.68 14.53 -0.02
N VAL A 5 12.54 14.80 -0.61
CA VAL A 5 12.43 15.03 -2.06
C VAL A 5 12.14 16.52 -2.25
N ASN A 6 12.93 17.19 -3.07
CA ASN A 6 12.72 18.61 -3.39
C ASN A 6 11.59 18.80 -4.41
N ASN A 7 11.24 20.05 -4.70
CA ASN A 7 10.17 20.38 -5.64
C ASN A 7 10.44 19.92 -7.08
N MET A 8 11.69 19.65 -7.43
CA MET A 8 12.12 19.15 -8.74
C MET A 8 12.14 17.62 -8.81
N GLY A 9 11.93 16.91 -7.68
CA GLY A 9 11.94 15.44 -7.61
C GLY A 9 13.30 14.84 -7.24
N PHE A 10 14.35 15.63 -6.97
CA PHE A 10 15.64 15.11 -6.52
C PHE A 10 15.62 14.77 -5.03
N ILE A 11 16.38 13.75 -4.66
CA ILE A 11 16.54 13.31 -3.28
C ILE A 11 17.62 14.19 -2.61
N GLU A 12 17.29 14.77 -1.47
CA GLU A 12 18.20 15.51 -0.61
C GLU A 12 18.48 14.75 0.67
N THR A 13 19.75 14.66 1.06
CA THR A 13 20.20 13.98 2.27
C THR A 13 20.60 14.97 3.35
N PRO A 14 20.39 14.63 4.65
CA PRO A 14 20.65 15.56 5.75
C PRO A 14 22.11 15.52 6.21
N TYR A 15 22.66 16.70 6.47
CA TYR A 15 24.00 16.92 7.03
C TYR A 15 23.99 17.98 8.12
N ARG A 16 24.96 17.89 9.05
CA ARG A 16 25.24 18.94 10.03
C ARG A 16 26.16 19.98 9.43
N GLU A 17 25.86 21.26 9.63
CA GLU A 17 26.71 22.36 9.17
C GLU A 17 27.98 22.46 10.02
N VAL A 18 29.10 22.71 9.35
CA VAL A 18 30.40 22.99 9.99
C VAL A 18 30.87 24.36 9.60
N SER A 19 31.15 25.23 10.58
CA SER A 19 31.65 26.56 10.35
C SER A 19 32.96 26.76 11.11
N ASN A 20 34.03 27.09 10.41
CA ASN A 20 35.36 27.33 11.00
C ASN A 20 35.85 26.21 11.93
N GLY A 21 35.66 24.94 11.54
CA GLY A 21 36.09 23.80 12.33
C GLY A 21 35.24 23.52 13.57
N LYS A 22 34.03 24.08 13.62
CA LYS A 22 33.04 23.84 14.67
C LYS A 22 31.76 23.35 14.05
N VAL A 23 31.27 22.19 14.55
CA VAL A 23 29.99 21.58 14.15
C VAL A 23 28.84 22.28 14.87
N ASP A 24 27.76 22.58 14.17
CA ASP A 24 26.56 23.12 14.80
C ASP A 24 25.89 22.05 15.67
N MET A 25 25.89 22.30 16.98
CA MET A 25 25.28 21.43 17.98
C MET A 25 23.81 21.81 18.28
N THR A 26 23.28 22.86 17.63
CA THR A 26 21.89 23.31 17.85
C THR A 26 20.87 22.38 17.18
N GLY A 27 21.33 21.39 16.40
CA GLY A 27 20.47 20.44 15.72
C GLY A 27 19.91 20.94 14.38
N LYS A 28 20.43 22.07 13.87
CA LYS A 28 20.11 22.54 12.52
C LYS A 28 20.71 21.55 11.51
N ILE A 29 19.89 21.07 10.62
CA ILE A 29 20.24 20.09 9.58
C ILE A 29 20.03 20.75 8.23
N SER A 30 21.06 20.77 7.39
CA SER A 30 20.99 21.14 5.99
C SER A 30 20.77 19.91 5.13
N TYR A 31 19.93 20.06 4.11
CA TYR A 31 19.65 19.01 3.15
C TYR A 31 20.35 19.35 1.86
N LEU A 32 21.20 18.43 1.36
CA LEU A 32 22.00 18.60 0.16
C LEU A 32 21.55 17.64 -0.92
N THR A 33 21.59 18.08 -2.16
CA THR A 33 21.51 17.23 -3.34
C THR A 33 22.85 16.52 -3.57
N ALA A 34 22.87 15.49 -4.42
CA ALA A 34 24.09 14.75 -4.74
C ALA A 34 25.19 15.67 -5.34
N GLU A 35 24.81 16.64 -6.16
CA GLU A 35 25.72 17.61 -6.78
C GLU A 35 26.37 18.53 -5.74
N GLU A 36 25.57 19.09 -4.81
CA GLU A 36 26.06 19.92 -3.70
C GLU A 36 26.95 19.11 -2.72
N GLU A 37 26.68 17.80 -2.58
CA GLU A 37 27.47 16.89 -1.77
C GLU A 37 28.87 16.70 -2.35
N ASP A 38 28.97 16.44 -3.66
CA ASP A 38 30.24 16.23 -4.34
C ASP A 38 31.16 17.46 -4.30
N GLU A 39 30.60 18.66 -4.31
CA GLU A 39 31.36 19.91 -4.22
C GLU A 39 31.84 20.27 -2.81
N SER A 40 31.54 19.44 -1.81
CA SER A 40 31.75 19.80 -0.41
C SER A 40 32.58 18.77 0.36
N TYR A 41 33.53 19.23 1.19
CA TYR A 41 34.23 18.37 2.15
C TYR A 41 33.29 18.01 3.31
N ILE A 42 32.98 16.73 3.45
CA ILE A 42 32.05 16.21 4.45
C ILE A 42 32.81 15.32 5.44
N ALA A 43 32.80 15.69 6.72
CA ALA A 43 33.41 14.91 7.78
C ALA A 43 32.56 13.69 8.14
N GLN A 44 33.20 12.59 8.52
CA GLN A 44 32.50 11.38 8.99
C GLN A 44 31.87 11.61 10.37
N ALA A 45 30.74 10.97 10.65
CA ALA A 45 30.00 11.13 11.90
C ALA A 45 30.73 10.59 13.16
N ASN A 46 31.71 9.71 12.99
CA ASN A 46 32.47 9.10 14.07
C ASN A 46 33.69 9.90 14.51
N VAL A 47 33.97 11.06 13.88
CA VAL A 47 35.09 11.90 14.25
C VAL A 47 34.92 12.47 15.65
N PRO A 48 35.93 12.39 16.53
CA PRO A 48 35.82 12.88 17.89
C PRO A 48 35.66 14.39 17.96
N LEU A 49 34.63 14.83 18.67
CA LEU A 49 34.32 16.23 18.91
C LEU A 49 34.52 16.58 20.39
N LYS A 50 34.98 17.81 20.64
CA LYS A 50 34.98 18.41 21.98
C LYS A 50 33.53 18.77 22.38
N THR A 51 33.30 18.98 23.65
CA THR A 51 31.98 19.38 24.18
C THR A 51 31.42 20.67 23.58
N ASN A 52 32.27 21.54 23.04
CA ASN A 52 31.89 22.78 22.37
C ASN A 52 31.63 22.58 20.85
N GLY A 53 31.69 21.36 20.33
CA GLY A 53 31.48 21.05 18.91
C GLY A 53 32.72 21.23 18.03
N GLN A 54 33.90 21.55 18.58
CA GLN A 54 35.15 21.64 17.80
C GLN A 54 35.74 20.23 17.60
N PHE A 55 36.37 20.01 16.45
CA PHE A 55 37.14 18.80 16.21
C PHE A 55 38.34 18.71 17.15
N VAL A 56 38.65 17.50 17.62
CA VAL A 56 39.81 17.28 18.51
C VAL A 56 41.10 17.39 17.72
N GLU A 57 41.13 16.86 16.52
CA GLU A 57 42.28 16.83 15.61
C GLU A 57 42.22 17.98 14.59
N ASN A 58 43.40 18.45 14.15
CA ASN A 58 43.50 19.53 13.15
C ASN A 58 43.20 19.09 11.72
N THR A 59 43.35 17.76 11.45
CA THR A 59 43.05 17.13 10.17
C THR A 59 42.12 15.97 10.40
N VAL A 60 41.12 15.83 9.55
CA VAL A 60 40.04 14.85 9.68
C VAL A 60 39.86 14.11 8.35
N LYS A 61 39.53 12.83 8.41
CA LYS A 61 39.06 12.11 7.21
C LYS A 61 37.74 12.71 6.76
N ALA A 62 37.71 13.17 5.52
CA ALA A 62 36.53 13.71 4.88
C ALA A 62 36.21 12.94 3.60
N ARG A 63 34.98 13.05 3.13
CA ARG A 63 34.53 12.58 1.82
C ARG A 63 34.49 13.77 0.87
N TYR A 64 35.07 13.64 -0.31
CA TYR A 64 35.09 14.65 -1.35
C TYR A 64 35.22 13.98 -2.72
N GLU A 65 34.31 14.27 -3.67
CA GLU A 65 34.30 13.72 -5.04
C GLU A 65 34.50 12.18 -5.12
N GLY A 66 33.92 11.45 -4.15
CA GLY A 66 34.04 9.99 -4.07
C GLY A 66 35.30 9.44 -3.42
N ASP A 67 36.27 10.30 -3.08
CA ASP A 67 37.51 9.95 -2.36
C ASP A 67 37.42 10.27 -0.85
N PHE A 68 38.39 9.75 -0.08
CA PHE A 68 38.48 9.96 1.37
C PHE A 68 39.77 10.70 1.76
N PRO A 69 39.96 11.97 1.35
CA PRO A 69 41.15 12.74 1.69
C PRO A 69 41.16 13.15 3.17
N LEU A 70 42.39 13.48 3.65
CA LEU A 70 42.59 14.16 4.93
C LEU A 70 42.42 15.66 4.72
N ALA A 71 41.29 16.21 5.18
CA ALA A 71 40.99 17.64 5.10
C ALA A 71 41.33 18.35 6.40
N LYS A 72 41.70 19.66 6.31
CA LYS A 72 41.87 20.51 7.48
C LYS A 72 40.49 20.93 8.02
N ASN A 73 40.37 21.09 9.33
CA ASN A 73 39.11 21.48 9.98
C ASN A 73 38.44 22.73 9.39
N LYS A 74 39.22 23.66 8.80
CA LYS A 74 38.69 24.88 8.19
C LYS A 74 38.09 24.67 6.80
N GLU A 75 38.45 23.57 6.14
CA GLU A 75 37.98 23.23 4.79
C GLU A 75 36.65 22.45 4.84
N LEU A 76 36.32 21.89 6.01
CA LEU A 76 35.09 21.15 6.22
C LEU A 76 33.87 22.08 6.20
N LYS A 77 32.88 21.76 5.37
CA LYS A 77 31.61 22.46 5.29
C LYS A 77 30.48 21.72 6.01
N TYR A 78 30.51 20.40 5.98
CA TYR A 78 29.46 19.56 6.52
C TYR A 78 30.03 18.36 7.28
N MET A 79 29.17 17.73 8.07
CA MET A 79 29.46 16.49 8.79
C MET A 79 28.25 15.55 8.69
N ASP A 80 28.50 14.25 8.52
CA ASP A 80 27.46 13.23 8.53
C ASP A 80 26.65 13.27 9.84
N VAL A 81 25.34 13.03 9.74
CA VAL A 81 24.45 13.02 10.93
C VAL A 81 24.68 11.76 11.77
N ALA A 82 24.89 10.63 11.13
CA ALA A 82 25.06 9.32 11.77
C ALA A 82 26.04 8.44 10.97
N PRO A 83 26.76 7.51 11.62
CA PRO A 83 27.72 6.62 10.95
C PRO A 83 27.07 5.71 9.89
N ASN A 84 25.82 5.32 10.10
CA ASN A 84 25.07 4.47 9.17
C ASN A 84 24.58 5.19 7.91
N GLN A 85 24.87 6.48 7.76
CA GLN A 85 24.50 7.26 6.56
C GLN A 85 25.27 6.83 5.32
N ILE A 86 26.49 6.30 5.50
CA ILE A 86 27.38 5.88 4.40
C ILE A 86 27.13 4.45 3.92
N VAL A 87 26.33 3.66 4.64
CA VAL A 87 26.02 2.27 4.29
C VAL A 87 24.57 2.10 3.88
N SER A 88 24.28 1.07 3.09
CA SER A 88 22.92 0.71 2.73
C SER A 88 22.11 0.27 3.95
N VAL A 89 20.78 0.28 3.83
CA VAL A 89 19.88 -0.20 4.90
C VAL A 89 20.19 -1.65 5.27
N ALA A 90 20.41 -2.53 4.30
CA ALA A 90 20.76 -3.93 4.56
C ALA A 90 22.09 -4.06 5.29
N ALA A 91 23.13 -3.35 4.87
CA ALA A 91 24.42 -3.36 5.57
C ALA A 91 24.33 -2.79 6.99
N SER A 92 23.47 -1.80 7.22
CA SER A 92 23.24 -1.19 8.55
C SER A 92 22.53 -2.13 9.54
N LEU A 93 21.95 -3.23 9.06
CA LEU A 93 21.32 -4.28 9.90
C LEU A 93 22.32 -5.36 10.35
N ILE A 94 23.56 -5.37 9.84
CA ILE A 94 24.58 -6.35 10.22
C ILE A 94 25.21 -5.91 11.54
N PRO A 95 25.06 -6.67 12.62
CA PRO A 95 25.76 -6.36 13.87
C PRO A 95 27.26 -6.61 13.72
N PHE A 96 28.10 -5.77 14.33
CA PHE A 96 29.57 -5.85 14.28
C PHE A 96 30.14 -5.82 12.85
N LEU A 97 29.54 -5.05 11.95
CA LEU A 97 29.92 -4.95 10.54
C LEU A 97 31.41 -4.63 10.35
N GLU A 98 32.01 -3.83 11.24
CA GLU A 98 33.42 -3.45 11.22
C GLU A 98 34.41 -4.62 11.40
N HIS A 99 33.92 -5.75 11.91
CA HIS A 99 34.72 -6.98 12.09
C HIS A 99 34.62 -7.96 10.92
N ASP A 100 33.74 -7.70 9.97
CA ASP A 100 33.51 -8.55 8.82
C ASP A 100 34.30 -8.10 7.60
N ASP A 101 34.79 -9.07 6.83
CA ASP A 101 35.34 -8.79 5.51
C ASP A 101 34.28 -8.24 4.56
N ALA A 102 34.67 -7.28 3.71
CA ALA A 102 33.76 -6.61 2.80
C ALA A 102 32.97 -7.59 1.89
N ASN A 103 33.63 -8.64 1.41
CA ASN A 103 33.00 -9.66 0.57
C ASN A 103 31.93 -10.44 1.34
N ARG A 104 32.17 -10.77 2.62
CA ARG A 104 31.19 -11.48 3.46
C ARG A 104 30.05 -10.59 3.89
N ALA A 105 30.32 -9.32 4.17
CA ALA A 105 29.27 -8.33 4.43
C ALA A 105 28.33 -8.15 3.21
N LEU A 106 28.90 -8.13 1.99
CA LEU A 106 28.11 -8.10 0.75
C LEU A 106 27.21 -9.33 0.61
N MET A 107 27.77 -10.54 0.83
CA MET A 107 26.99 -11.78 0.78
C MET A 107 25.85 -11.77 1.80
N GLY A 108 26.12 -11.42 3.05
CA GLY A 108 25.12 -11.34 4.13
C GLY A 108 24.04 -10.31 3.82
N SER A 109 24.39 -9.16 3.30
CA SER A 109 23.46 -8.12 2.85
C SER A 109 22.53 -8.62 1.74
N ASN A 110 23.06 -9.35 0.77
CA ASN A 110 22.29 -9.97 -0.29
C ASN A 110 21.32 -11.05 0.25
N MET A 111 21.77 -11.90 1.17
CA MET A 111 20.94 -12.95 1.80
C MET A 111 19.77 -12.36 2.59
N MET A 112 19.98 -11.26 3.33
CA MET A 112 18.87 -10.59 4.04
C MET A 112 17.75 -10.13 3.11
N ARG A 113 18.09 -9.69 1.88
CA ARG A 113 17.09 -9.28 0.87
C ARG A 113 16.30 -10.44 0.27
N GLN A 114 16.78 -11.66 0.40
CA GLN A 114 16.17 -12.90 -0.12
C GLN A 114 15.45 -13.69 0.97
N ALA A 115 15.39 -13.19 2.20
CA ALA A 115 14.75 -13.86 3.31
C ALA A 115 13.25 -14.07 3.05
N VAL A 116 12.78 -15.32 3.23
CA VAL A 116 11.37 -15.68 3.12
C VAL A 116 10.65 -15.38 4.43
N PRO A 117 9.49 -14.73 4.43
CA PRO A 117 8.70 -14.52 5.64
C PRO A 117 8.31 -15.86 6.28
N LEU A 118 8.66 -16.04 7.54
CA LEU A 118 8.34 -17.24 8.30
C LEU A 118 6.98 -17.11 8.98
N MET A 119 6.34 -18.24 9.24
CA MET A 119 5.08 -18.31 9.98
C MET A 119 5.20 -17.76 11.41
N ARG A 120 6.35 -18.02 12.07
CA ARG A 120 6.67 -17.55 13.42
C ARG A 120 8.08 -16.97 13.42
N PRO A 121 8.26 -15.72 13.02
CA PRO A 121 9.57 -15.07 13.09
C PRO A 121 9.95 -14.74 14.53
N ASP A 122 11.26 -14.61 14.81
CA ASP A 122 11.79 -14.08 16.07
C ASP A 122 12.58 -12.81 15.83
N SER A 123 12.43 -11.83 16.70
CA SER A 123 13.30 -10.65 16.70
C SER A 123 14.74 -11.05 17.04
N PRO A 124 15.75 -10.43 16.41
CA PRO A 124 17.15 -10.76 16.66
C PRO A 124 17.52 -10.41 18.11
N ILE A 125 18.23 -11.32 18.80
CA ILE A 125 18.74 -11.09 20.15
C ILE A 125 19.84 -10.02 20.12
N VAL A 126 20.68 -10.03 19.09
CA VAL A 126 21.73 -9.03 18.84
C VAL A 126 21.35 -8.26 17.57
N GLY A 127 21.14 -6.97 17.72
CA GLY A 127 20.74 -6.08 16.62
C GLY A 127 21.50 -4.77 16.65
N THR A 128 21.28 -3.95 15.64
CA THR A 128 21.92 -2.63 15.47
C THR A 128 21.03 -1.47 15.95
N GLY A 129 19.76 -1.75 16.30
CA GLY A 129 18.75 -0.75 16.62
C GLY A 129 18.07 -0.15 15.38
N MET A 130 18.45 -0.56 14.18
CA MET A 130 17.80 -0.16 12.93
C MET A 130 16.53 -0.98 12.64
N GLU A 131 16.41 -2.16 13.23
CA GLU A 131 15.33 -3.13 12.97
C GLU A 131 13.93 -2.52 13.20
N TYR A 132 13.76 -1.83 14.32
CA TYR A 132 12.51 -1.14 14.64
C TYR A 132 12.17 -0.04 13.63
N ARG A 133 13.18 0.76 13.25
CA ARG A 133 12.99 1.86 12.31
C ARG A 133 12.67 1.34 10.91
N VAL A 134 13.39 0.31 10.46
CA VAL A 134 13.15 -0.33 9.15
C VAL A 134 11.75 -0.93 9.07
N ALA A 135 11.31 -1.66 10.10
CA ALA A 135 9.97 -2.22 10.16
C ALA A 135 8.87 -1.14 10.09
N LYS A 136 9.06 -0.04 10.80
CA LYS A 136 8.11 1.08 10.82
C LYS A 136 8.10 1.84 9.50
N ASP A 137 9.25 2.18 8.95
CA ASP A 137 9.38 3.03 7.75
C ASP A 137 9.03 2.27 6.47
N SER A 138 9.20 0.94 6.44
CA SER A 138 8.75 0.07 5.34
C SER A 138 7.23 -0.02 5.23
N ARG A 139 6.50 0.42 6.25
CA ARG A 139 5.03 0.30 6.36
C ARG A 139 4.53 -1.15 6.30
N SER A 140 5.38 -2.12 6.60
CA SER A 140 4.97 -3.50 6.80
C SER A 140 4.09 -3.66 8.05
N THR A 141 4.28 -2.77 9.04
CA THR A 141 3.47 -2.65 10.25
C THR A 141 2.49 -1.48 10.13
N ILE A 142 1.31 -1.60 10.75
CA ILE A 142 0.38 -0.48 10.86
C ILE A 142 0.61 0.21 12.20
N VAL A 143 0.74 1.54 12.15
CA VAL A 143 0.98 2.38 13.33
C VAL A 143 -0.18 3.33 13.57
N ALA A 144 -0.47 3.63 14.83
CA ALA A 144 -1.49 4.60 15.21
C ALA A 144 -1.09 6.02 14.79
N GLU A 145 -1.99 6.74 14.12
CA GLU A 145 -1.75 8.12 13.63
C GLU A 145 -1.83 9.17 14.75
N GLY A 146 -2.53 8.87 15.82
CA GLY A 146 -2.75 9.77 16.95
C GLY A 146 -2.92 9.03 18.27
N LYS A 147 -3.19 9.77 19.33
CA LYS A 147 -3.66 9.21 20.59
C LYS A 147 -5.12 8.80 20.46
N GLY A 148 -5.49 7.66 21.02
CA GLY A 148 -6.86 7.19 20.94
C GLY A 148 -7.11 5.94 21.78
N THR A 149 -8.30 5.40 21.62
CA THR A 149 -8.73 4.14 22.27
C THR A 149 -9.22 3.19 21.17
N VAL A 150 -8.81 1.95 21.25
CA VAL A 150 -9.25 0.89 20.35
C VAL A 150 -10.69 0.54 20.69
N SER A 151 -11.63 0.78 19.76
CA SER A 151 -13.06 0.49 19.95
C SER A 151 -13.40 -0.95 19.60
N TYR A 152 -12.82 -1.47 18.53
CA TYR A 152 -13.09 -2.81 18.04
C TYR A 152 -11.83 -3.44 17.44
N VAL A 153 -11.65 -4.74 17.65
CA VAL A 153 -10.57 -5.53 17.05
C VAL A 153 -11.09 -6.91 16.71
N ASP A 154 -10.89 -7.32 15.49
CA ASP A 154 -11.00 -8.70 15.06
C ASP A 154 -9.80 -9.10 14.17
N ALA A 155 -9.86 -10.29 13.56
CA ALA A 155 -8.78 -10.77 12.71
C ALA A 155 -8.61 -9.93 11.42
N ASN A 156 -9.66 -9.27 10.95
CA ASN A 156 -9.71 -8.56 9.67
C ASN A 156 -9.67 -7.05 9.81
N THR A 157 -10.16 -6.51 10.94
CA THR A 157 -10.34 -5.08 11.12
C THR A 157 -9.92 -4.60 12.51
N ILE A 158 -9.35 -3.41 12.57
CA ILE A 158 -9.09 -2.67 13.81
C ILE A 158 -9.77 -1.32 13.69
N GLU A 159 -10.63 -0.96 14.64
CA GLU A 159 -11.22 0.36 14.72
C GLU A 159 -10.65 1.13 15.91
N ILE A 160 -10.15 2.34 15.65
CA ILE A 160 -9.57 3.22 16.67
C ILE A 160 -10.34 4.53 16.70
N LYS A 161 -10.77 4.91 17.88
CA LYS A 161 -11.36 6.21 18.15
C LYS A 161 -10.27 7.15 18.65
N TYR A 162 -9.88 8.11 17.81
CA TYR A 162 -8.83 9.06 18.10
C TYR A 162 -9.30 10.24 18.96
N ASP A 163 -8.42 10.68 19.87
CA ASP A 163 -8.63 11.87 20.69
C ASP A 163 -8.17 13.09 19.88
N LEU A 164 -9.09 13.64 19.07
CA LEU A 164 -8.82 14.83 18.28
C LEU A 164 -8.93 16.10 19.13
N ASP A 165 -7.99 17.02 18.97
CA ASP A 165 -8.08 18.36 19.56
C ASP A 165 -9.27 19.13 19.00
N ALA A 166 -9.76 20.13 19.73
CA ALA A 166 -10.93 20.94 19.33
C ALA A 166 -10.74 21.58 17.95
N ASN A 167 -9.54 22.02 17.62
CA ASN A 167 -9.20 22.58 16.31
C ASN A 167 -9.16 21.51 15.20
N GLU A 168 -8.66 20.32 15.50
CA GLU A 168 -8.64 19.20 14.56
C GLU A 168 -10.05 18.71 14.23
N LYS A 169 -10.94 18.64 15.23
CA LYS A 169 -12.37 18.34 15.02
C LYS A 169 -13.08 19.32 14.07
N LEU A 170 -12.66 20.60 14.09
CA LEU A 170 -13.21 21.62 13.18
C LEU A 170 -12.67 21.49 11.74
N VAL A 171 -11.50 20.92 11.54
CA VAL A 171 -10.82 20.83 10.24
C VAL A 171 -11.01 19.47 9.57
N SER A 172 -11.07 18.37 10.34
CA SER A 172 -11.23 17.02 9.81
C SER A 172 -12.64 16.76 9.31
N PHE A 173 -12.79 16.09 8.18
CA PHE A 173 -14.07 15.59 7.64
C PHE A 173 -14.35 14.15 8.04
N ASP A 174 -13.32 13.46 8.54
CA ASP A 174 -13.46 12.10 9.04
C ASP A 174 -14.12 12.12 10.43
N GLU A 175 -14.84 11.07 10.72
CA GLU A 175 -15.26 10.79 12.09
C GLU A 175 -14.04 10.57 12.96
N ASN A 176 -14.19 10.72 14.29
CA ASN A 176 -13.06 10.48 15.21
C ASN A 176 -12.60 9.02 15.19
N SER A 177 -13.36 8.12 14.57
CA SER A 177 -13.04 6.71 14.39
C SER A 177 -12.40 6.48 13.03
N LYS A 178 -11.35 5.65 13.01
CA LYS A 178 -10.70 5.17 11.80
C LYS A 178 -10.63 3.66 11.83
N THR A 179 -11.12 3.03 10.76
CA THR A 179 -11.07 1.59 10.56
C THR A 179 -9.84 1.26 9.72
N TYR A 180 -9.10 0.25 10.16
CA TYR A 180 -7.95 -0.32 9.46
C TYR A 180 -8.29 -1.74 9.04
N ASP A 181 -8.38 -1.98 7.75
CA ASP A 181 -8.59 -3.31 7.19
C ASP A 181 -7.25 -4.04 7.10
N LEU A 182 -7.19 -5.23 7.69
CA LEU A 182 -5.99 -6.04 7.76
C LEU A 182 -5.91 -6.97 6.55
N ILE A 183 -4.79 -6.90 5.85
CA ILE A 183 -4.51 -7.78 4.72
C ILE A 183 -4.28 -9.19 5.25
N LYS A 184 -5.07 -10.16 4.75
CA LYS A 184 -4.97 -11.58 5.09
C LYS A 184 -4.56 -12.38 3.86
N PHE A 185 -3.56 -13.23 4.03
CA PHE A 185 -3.13 -14.23 3.03
C PHE A 185 -3.03 -13.69 1.60
N ARG A 186 -2.40 -12.51 1.43
CA ARG A 186 -2.19 -11.93 0.12
C ARG A 186 -0.87 -12.42 -0.47
N ARG A 187 -0.92 -12.89 -1.72
CA ARG A 187 0.27 -13.28 -2.49
C ARG A 187 1.14 -12.06 -2.80
N THR A 188 2.45 -12.24 -2.70
CA THR A 188 3.47 -11.32 -3.24
C THR A 188 3.93 -11.76 -4.62
N ASN A 189 4.73 -10.95 -5.31
CA ASN A 189 5.29 -11.31 -6.63
C ASN A 189 6.23 -12.52 -6.58
N GLN A 190 6.76 -12.86 -5.42
CA GLN A 190 7.64 -14.01 -5.18
C GLN A 190 6.92 -15.19 -4.55
N ASP A 191 5.60 -15.26 -4.69
CA ASP A 191 4.73 -16.31 -4.16
C ASP A 191 4.78 -16.48 -2.63
N THR A 192 5.28 -15.48 -1.92
CA THR A 192 5.25 -15.44 -0.45
C THR A 192 3.93 -14.88 0.08
N CYS A 193 3.66 -15.10 1.35
CA CYS A 193 2.41 -14.71 2.00
C CYS A 193 2.56 -13.43 2.82
N VAL A 194 1.70 -12.45 2.57
CA VAL A 194 1.50 -11.30 3.45
C VAL A 194 0.28 -11.56 4.31
N ASN A 195 0.48 -11.60 5.62
CA ASN A 195 -0.58 -11.74 6.61
C ASN A 195 -0.34 -10.77 7.75
N LEU A 196 -1.32 -9.90 8.02
CA LEU A 196 -1.25 -8.91 9.09
C LEU A 196 -1.97 -9.44 10.33
N THR A 197 -1.35 -9.27 11.50
CA THR A 197 -1.91 -9.71 12.79
C THR A 197 -2.05 -8.54 13.75
N PRO A 198 -3.24 -8.34 14.40
CA PRO A 198 -3.41 -7.29 15.38
C PRO A 198 -2.59 -7.58 16.65
N THR A 199 -1.96 -6.55 17.21
CA THR A 199 -1.19 -6.64 18.48
C THR A 199 -1.92 -6.01 19.63
N VAL A 200 -2.94 -5.19 19.36
CA VAL A 200 -3.72 -4.45 20.35
C VAL A 200 -5.02 -5.17 20.71
N LYS A 201 -5.56 -4.87 21.88
CA LYS A 201 -6.84 -5.41 22.37
C LYS A 201 -7.91 -4.32 22.39
N SER A 202 -9.18 -4.73 22.28
CA SER A 202 -10.30 -3.80 22.44
C SER A 202 -10.27 -3.13 23.82
N GLY A 203 -10.50 -1.80 23.85
CA GLY A 203 -10.42 -0.96 25.04
C GLY A 203 -9.01 -0.45 25.37
N GLU A 204 -7.98 -0.87 24.66
CA GLU A 204 -6.60 -0.43 24.89
C GLU A 204 -6.39 1.02 24.43
N LYS A 205 -5.62 1.80 25.21
CA LYS A 205 -5.22 3.16 24.83
C LYS A 205 -3.94 3.11 24.02
N VAL A 206 -3.97 3.73 22.85
CA VAL A 206 -2.83 3.79 21.92
C VAL A 206 -2.22 5.20 21.88
N LYS A 207 -0.91 5.27 21.65
CA LYS A 207 -0.16 6.51 21.46
C LYS A 207 0.16 6.72 19.99
N LYS A 208 0.39 7.97 19.61
CA LYS A 208 0.84 8.27 18.23
C LYS A 208 2.14 7.53 17.90
N GLY A 209 2.14 6.81 16.79
CA GLY A 209 3.29 6.03 16.31
C GLY A 209 3.46 4.66 16.98
N GLN A 210 2.54 4.24 17.87
CA GLN A 210 2.52 2.89 18.42
C GLN A 210 2.12 1.89 17.34
N VAL A 211 2.80 0.74 17.26
CA VAL A 211 2.43 -0.37 16.38
C VAL A 211 1.15 -0.99 16.88
N ILE A 212 0.13 -1.07 16.01
CA ILE A 212 -1.18 -1.65 16.29
C ILE A 212 -1.39 -2.97 15.59
N CYS A 213 -0.61 -3.22 14.53
CA CYS A 213 -0.65 -4.45 13.77
C CYS A 213 0.75 -4.81 13.30
N GLU A 214 1.13 -6.07 13.50
CA GLU A 214 2.36 -6.64 12.96
C GLU A 214 2.13 -7.15 11.55
N GLY A 215 3.19 -6.99 10.72
CA GLY A 215 3.23 -7.48 9.36
C GLY A 215 4.00 -8.78 9.21
N PHE A 216 4.30 -9.10 7.98
CA PHE A 216 5.19 -10.22 7.68
C PHE A 216 6.63 -9.89 8.11
N ALA A 217 7.38 -10.91 8.54
CA ALA A 217 8.76 -10.78 9.01
C ALA A 217 8.96 -9.68 10.07
N THR A 218 7.99 -9.51 10.98
CA THR A 218 8.07 -8.56 12.10
C THR A 218 7.60 -9.22 13.40
N GLN A 219 8.23 -8.85 14.52
CA GLN A 219 7.84 -9.27 15.86
C GLN A 219 8.12 -8.14 16.85
N GLY A 220 7.16 -7.80 17.68
CA GLY A 220 7.30 -6.70 18.64
C GLY A 220 7.50 -5.32 18.00
N GLY A 221 7.14 -5.15 16.72
CA GLY A 221 7.39 -3.94 15.94
C GLY A 221 8.80 -3.84 15.37
N GLU A 222 9.63 -4.87 15.53
CA GLU A 222 10.98 -4.96 14.98
C GLU A 222 11.03 -5.91 13.79
N LEU A 223 12.00 -5.70 12.90
CA LEU A 223 12.25 -6.59 11.77
C LEU A 223 12.77 -7.94 12.26
N ALA A 224 12.10 -9.02 11.88
CA ALA A 224 12.40 -10.40 12.24
C ALA A 224 12.47 -11.27 10.97
N LEU A 225 13.64 -11.34 10.34
CA LEU A 225 13.84 -12.05 9.07
C LEU A 225 13.99 -13.57 9.25
N GLY A 226 14.15 -14.06 10.46
CA GLY A 226 14.42 -15.46 10.73
C GLY A 226 14.06 -15.87 12.15
N ARG A 227 14.79 -16.88 12.66
CA ARG A 227 14.63 -17.46 13.99
C ARG A 227 15.96 -17.52 14.72
N ASN A 228 15.92 -17.37 16.04
CA ASN A 228 17.10 -17.56 16.89
C ASN A 228 17.30 -19.05 17.18
N LEU A 229 18.45 -19.61 16.79
CA LEU A 229 18.79 -21.01 16.98
C LEU A 229 20.02 -21.16 17.88
N LYS A 230 20.03 -22.19 18.69
CA LYS A 230 21.22 -22.61 19.43
C LYS A 230 22.10 -23.44 18.50
N VAL A 231 23.33 -22.99 18.23
CA VAL A 231 24.28 -23.62 17.33
C VAL A 231 25.50 -24.11 18.13
N ALA A 232 25.97 -25.33 17.81
CA ALA A 232 27.22 -25.85 18.30
C ALA A 232 28.26 -25.88 17.15
N PHE A 233 29.40 -25.23 17.35
CA PHE A 233 30.51 -25.22 16.42
C PHE A 233 31.49 -26.36 16.75
N MET A 234 31.27 -27.51 16.16
CA MET A 234 32.09 -28.71 16.40
C MET A 234 32.00 -29.67 15.23
N PRO A 235 33.07 -30.50 14.94
CA PRO A 235 32.94 -31.61 14.03
C PRO A 235 31.94 -32.67 14.56
N TRP A 236 31.04 -33.14 13.71
CA TRP A 236 30.05 -34.13 14.09
C TRP A 236 30.09 -35.35 13.18
N LYS A 237 30.85 -36.37 13.55
CA LYS A 237 30.94 -37.66 12.85
C LYS A 237 31.21 -37.54 11.32
N GLY A 238 31.76 -36.43 10.87
CA GLY A 238 32.01 -36.15 9.45
C GLY A 238 30.78 -35.67 8.65
N TYR A 239 29.59 -35.63 9.25
CA TYR A 239 28.35 -35.21 8.54
C TYR A 239 28.27 -33.71 8.28
N ASN A 240 29.09 -32.90 8.93
CA ASN A 240 29.20 -31.45 8.71
C ASN A 240 30.53 -31.05 8.06
N PHE A 241 31.06 -31.92 7.17
CA PHE A 241 32.26 -31.63 6.39
C PHE A 241 32.02 -30.48 5.40
N GLU A 242 32.96 -29.56 5.29
CA GLU A 242 32.90 -28.32 4.51
C GLU A 242 31.70 -27.44 4.95
N ASP A 243 30.77 -27.13 4.04
CA ASP A 243 29.63 -26.26 4.27
C ASP A 243 28.33 -27.01 4.72
N ALA A 244 28.46 -28.32 5.02
CA ALA A 244 27.32 -29.12 5.46
C ALA A 244 26.91 -28.76 6.90
N ILE A 245 25.63 -28.70 7.13
CA ILE A 245 25.02 -28.39 8.43
C ILE A 245 24.13 -29.56 8.87
N VAL A 246 24.34 -30.03 10.10
CA VAL A 246 23.47 -31.03 10.73
C VAL A 246 22.35 -30.30 11.49
N ILE A 247 21.09 -30.58 11.14
CA ILE A 247 19.91 -29.95 11.70
C ILE A 247 19.19 -30.92 12.62
N SER A 248 18.75 -30.46 13.79
CA SER A 248 17.92 -31.26 14.71
C SER A 248 16.51 -31.45 14.16
N GLU A 249 15.96 -32.66 14.31
CA GLU A 249 14.56 -32.98 13.97
C GLU A 249 13.54 -32.06 14.69
N LYS A 250 13.92 -31.52 15.83
CA LYS A 250 13.13 -30.55 16.59
C LYS A 250 12.73 -29.32 15.76
N VAL A 251 13.61 -28.87 14.85
CA VAL A 251 13.35 -27.74 13.94
C VAL A 251 12.14 -28.01 13.05
N VAL A 252 11.98 -29.26 12.59
CA VAL A 252 10.83 -29.66 11.77
C VAL A 252 9.58 -29.84 12.62
N LYS A 253 9.71 -30.48 13.79
CA LYS A 253 8.56 -30.74 14.70
C LYS A 253 7.93 -29.46 15.24
N GLU A 254 8.71 -28.41 15.46
CA GLU A 254 8.25 -27.14 16.02
C GLU A 254 7.91 -26.10 14.95
N ASP A 255 7.92 -26.45 13.67
CA ASP A 255 7.67 -25.54 12.54
C ASP A 255 8.54 -24.27 12.56
N VAL A 256 9.82 -24.42 12.90
CA VAL A 256 10.72 -23.28 13.15
C VAL A 256 10.94 -22.45 11.88
N PHE A 257 11.18 -23.11 10.73
CA PHE A 257 11.40 -22.47 9.44
C PHE A 257 10.24 -22.64 8.45
N THR A 258 9.07 -22.99 8.95
CA THR A 258 7.87 -23.16 8.11
C THR A 258 7.44 -21.82 7.52
N SER A 259 7.21 -21.80 6.22
CA SER A 259 6.73 -20.65 5.45
C SER A 259 5.48 -21.01 4.66
N LEU A 260 4.66 -19.99 4.36
CA LEU A 260 3.47 -20.14 3.52
C LEU A 260 3.79 -19.57 2.14
N HIS A 261 3.47 -20.34 1.10
CA HIS A 261 3.58 -19.92 -0.29
C HIS A 261 2.19 -19.91 -0.91
N ILE A 262 1.87 -18.86 -1.67
CA ILE A 262 0.60 -18.71 -2.36
C ILE A 262 0.88 -18.71 -3.85
N GLU A 263 0.46 -19.75 -4.54
CA GLU A 263 0.57 -19.88 -5.99
C GLU A 263 -0.68 -19.34 -6.67
N GLU A 264 -0.51 -18.76 -7.86
CA GLU A 264 -1.59 -18.25 -8.69
C GLU A 264 -1.80 -19.16 -9.89
N PHE A 265 -2.99 -19.69 -10.00
CA PHE A 265 -3.45 -20.45 -11.17
C PHE A 265 -4.45 -19.60 -11.94
N LYS A 266 -4.19 -19.34 -13.22
CA LYS A 266 -5.09 -18.57 -14.07
C LYS A 266 -5.48 -19.34 -15.32
N LEU A 267 -6.73 -19.18 -15.73
CA LEU A 267 -7.25 -19.69 -16.99
C LEU A 267 -8.08 -18.60 -17.66
N GLU A 268 -8.00 -18.53 -18.97
CA GLU A 268 -8.66 -17.54 -19.80
C GLU A 268 -9.66 -18.22 -20.74
N VAL A 269 -10.81 -17.61 -20.94
CA VAL A 269 -11.81 -17.99 -21.92
C VAL A 269 -11.73 -17.01 -23.08
N ARG A 270 -11.60 -17.53 -24.29
CA ARG A 270 -11.46 -16.76 -25.51
C ARG A 270 -12.63 -17.04 -26.45
N ASP A 271 -12.99 -16.01 -27.22
CA ASP A 271 -13.87 -16.18 -28.36
C ASP A 271 -13.07 -16.77 -29.55
N THR A 272 -13.42 -17.97 -29.95
CA THR A 272 -12.75 -18.67 -31.06
C THR A 272 -13.62 -18.73 -32.29
N LYS A 273 -13.01 -18.89 -33.48
CA LYS A 273 -13.74 -19.06 -34.73
C LYS A 273 -14.69 -20.28 -34.77
N ARG A 274 -14.51 -21.21 -33.81
CA ARG A 274 -15.29 -22.45 -33.68
C ARG A 274 -16.41 -22.37 -32.63
N GLY A 275 -16.56 -21.24 -31.96
CA GLY A 275 -17.49 -20.97 -30.88
C GLY A 275 -16.79 -20.39 -29.67
N GLU A 276 -17.57 -19.89 -28.72
CA GLU A 276 -17.07 -19.36 -27.46
C GLU A 276 -16.65 -20.53 -26.55
N GLU A 277 -15.49 -20.40 -25.93
CA GLU A 277 -15.12 -21.25 -24.80
C GLU A 277 -15.97 -20.87 -23.58
N GLU A 278 -16.17 -21.76 -22.65
CA GLU A 278 -17.00 -21.49 -21.46
C GLU A 278 -16.37 -22.07 -20.20
N PHE A 279 -16.49 -21.33 -19.09
CA PHE A 279 -16.25 -21.88 -17.75
C PHE A 279 -17.51 -22.57 -17.27
N THR A 280 -17.39 -23.83 -16.87
CA THR A 280 -18.51 -24.62 -16.41
C THR A 280 -18.05 -25.76 -15.48
N ASN A 281 -18.94 -26.22 -14.63
CA ASN A 281 -18.76 -27.45 -13.86
C ASN A 281 -19.23 -28.70 -14.62
N GLU A 282 -19.97 -28.51 -15.74
CA GLU A 282 -20.43 -29.62 -16.61
C GLU A 282 -19.29 -30.01 -17.56
N ILE A 283 -18.33 -30.80 -17.10
CA ILE A 283 -17.16 -31.23 -17.86
C ILE A 283 -17.37 -32.66 -18.34
N PRO A 284 -17.21 -32.95 -19.65
CA PRO A 284 -17.38 -34.30 -20.16
C PRO A 284 -16.31 -35.27 -19.64
N ASN A 285 -16.70 -36.52 -19.35
CA ASN A 285 -15.82 -37.61 -18.88
C ASN A 285 -15.12 -37.38 -17.54
N VAL A 286 -15.72 -36.60 -16.64
CA VAL A 286 -15.22 -36.32 -15.28
C VAL A 286 -16.24 -36.88 -14.28
N SER A 287 -15.74 -37.45 -13.16
CA SER A 287 -16.58 -37.98 -12.12
C SER A 287 -17.21 -36.90 -11.24
N ASP A 288 -18.37 -37.16 -10.65
CA ASP A 288 -19.06 -36.25 -9.73
C ASP A 288 -18.22 -35.90 -8.49
N GLU A 289 -17.29 -36.79 -8.10
CA GLU A 289 -16.38 -36.55 -6.98
C GLU A 289 -15.34 -35.47 -7.29
N GLU A 290 -14.85 -35.41 -8.52
CA GLU A 290 -13.87 -34.39 -8.99
C GLU A 290 -14.53 -33.02 -9.15
N ILE A 291 -15.84 -32.99 -9.46
CA ILE A 291 -16.60 -31.74 -9.69
C ILE A 291 -17.15 -31.16 -8.39
N LYS A 292 -17.22 -31.94 -7.31
CA LYS A 292 -17.88 -31.59 -6.03
C LYS A 292 -17.47 -30.24 -5.45
N ASN A 293 -16.22 -29.81 -5.67
CA ASN A 293 -15.68 -28.58 -5.14
C ASN A 293 -15.77 -27.39 -6.10
N LEU A 294 -16.32 -27.58 -7.30
CA LEU A 294 -16.54 -26.51 -8.27
C LEU A 294 -17.86 -25.78 -7.98
N ASP A 295 -17.91 -24.50 -8.24
CA ASP A 295 -19.14 -23.69 -8.24
C ASP A 295 -19.84 -23.75 -9.63
N GLU A 296 -20.96 -23.04 -9.78
CA GLU A 296 -21.70 -22.95 -11.03
C GLU A 296 -20.87 -22.36 -12.20
N ASN A 297 -19.86 -21.55 -11.89
CA ASN A 297 -18.95 -20.97 -12.87
C ASN A 297 -17.73 -21.86 -13.15
N GLY A 298 -17.71 -23.08 -12.66
CA GLY A 298 -16.60 -24.01 -12.84
C GLY A 298 -15.33 -23.64 -12.06
N VAL A 299 -15.38 -22.73 -11.10
CA VAL A 299 -14.24 -22.34 -10.27
C VAL A 299 -14.30 -23.05 -8.93
N ILE A 300 -13.16 -23.51 -8.43
CA ILE A 300 -13.09 -24.20 -7.14
C ILE A 300 -13.45 -23.26 -5.99
N ARG A 301 -14.16 -23.76 -4.96
CA ARG A 301 -14.61 -22.98 -3.82
C ARG A 301 -13.47 -22.62 -2.88
N ILE A 302 -13.55 -21.42 -2.28
CA ILE A 302 -12.64 -20.97 -1.21
C ILE A 302 -12.73 -21.94 -0.03
N GLY A 303 -11.57 -22.33 0.54
CA GLY A 303 -11.45 -23.27 1.65
C GLY A 303 -11.44 -24.75 1.22
N ALA A 304 -11.58 -25.07 -0.05
CA ALA A 304 -11.45 -26.43 -0.55
C ALA A 304 -10.00 -26.91 -0.42
N LYS A 305 -9.82 -28.16 0.03
CA LYS A 305 -8.52 -28.84 0.01
C LYS A 305 -8.26 -29.37 -1.39
N VAL A 306 -7.11 -29.06 -1.93
CA VAL A 306 -6.67 -29.44 -3.28
C VAL A 306 -5.55 -30.46 -3.18
N LYS A 307 -5.62 -31.49 -4.01
CA LYS A 307 -4.58 -32.51 -4.22
C LYS A 307 -4.18 -32.54 -5.69
N GLU A 308 -3.08 -33.22 -5.97
CA GLU A 308 -2.63 -33.47 -7.33
C GLU A 308 -3.76 -34.07 -8.20
N GLY A 309 -3.98 -33.47 -9.38
CA GLY A 309 -4.98 -33.91 -10.35
C GLY A 309 -6.38 -33.31 -10.16
N ASP A 310 -6.68 -32.69 -9.01
CA ASP A 310 -7.99 -32.03 -8.79
C ASP A 310 -8.20 -30.88 -9.78
N ILE A 311 -9.44 -30.66 -10.20
CA ILE A 311 -9.80 -29.58 -11.11
C ILE A 311 -9.89 -28.27 -10.32
N LEU A 312 -9.06 -27.28 -10.73
CA LEU A 312 -9.07 -25.94 -10.16
C LEU A 312 -10.07 -25.03 -10.89
N ILE A 313 -10.08 -25.09 -12.21
CA ILE A 313 -10.95 -24.28 -13.06
C ILE A 313 -11.46 -25.18 -14.19
N GLY A 314 -12.76 -25.42 -14.22
CA GLY A 314 -13.44 -26.17 -15.27
C GLY A 314 -13.63 -25.33 -16.53
N LYS A 315 -13.17 -25.81 -17.65
CA LYS A 315 -13.30 -25.15 -18.95
C LYS A 315 -13.60 -26.15 -20.04
N ILE A 316 -14.52 -25.80 -20.91
CA ILE A 316 -14.82 -26.56 -22.11
C ILE A 316 -14.49 -25.73 -23.36
N THR A 317 -13.99 -26.40 -24.39
CA THR A 317 -13.67 -25.80 -25.68
C THR A 317 -14.46 -26.51 -26.78
N PRO A 318 -15.16 -25.82 -27.70
CA PRO A 318 -15.91 -26.46 -28.77
C PRO A 318 -14.98 -27.23 -29.72
N LYS A 319 -15.35 -28.46 -30.05
CA LYS A 319 -14.70 -29.24 -31.12
C LYS A 319 -15.08 -28.64 -32.49
N GLY A 320 -14.15 -28.68 -33.45
CA GLY A 320 -14.50 -28.34 -34.84
C GLY A 320 -15.48 -29.35 -35.45
N GLU A 321 -16.25 -28.92 -36.42
CA GLU A 321 -17.12 -29.79 -37.20
C GLU A 321 -16.31 -30.94 -37.81
N SER A 322 -16.42 -32.10 -37.27
CA SER A 322 -16.02 -33.38 -37.83
C SER A 322 -17.21 -34.32 -37.76
N ASP A 323 -17.40 -35.18 -38.75
CA ASP A 323 -18.45 -36.17 -38.70
C ASP A 323 -18.27 -37.00 -37.43
N PRO A 324 -19.31 -37.11 -36.58
CA PRO A 324 -19.20 -37.78 -35.28
C PRO A 324 -18.96 -39.27 -35.52
N THR A 325 -17.98 -39.83 -34.83
CA THR A 325 -17.72 -41.25 -34.79
C THR A 325 -18.93 -42.01 -34.22
N PRO A 326 -19.10 -43.31 -34.51
CA PRO A 326 -20.20 -44.10 -33.92
C PRO A 326 -20.22 -44.07 -32.38
N GLU A 327 -19.05 -44.00 -31.74
CA GLU A 327 -18.87 -43.87 -30.31
C GLU A 327 -19.33 -42.50 -29.77
N GLU A 328 -19.03 -41.42 -30.49
CA GLU A 328 -19.51 -40.09 -30.16
C GLU A 328 -21.02 -39.93 -30.32
N ARG A 329 -21.64 -40.61 -31.31
CA ARG A 329 -23.11 -40.68 -31.43
C ARG A 329 -23.75 -41.39 -30.24
N LEU A 330 -23.12 -42.45 -29.74
CA LEU A 330 -23.57 -43.17 -28.55
C LEU A 330 -23.45 -42.29 -27.30
N LEU A 331 -22.34 -41.59 -27.14
CA LEU A 331 -22.12 -40.62 -26.04
C LEU A 331 -23.13 -39.47 -26.06
N ARG A 332 -23.47 -38.94 -27.22
CA ARG A 332 -24.54 -37.94 -27.35
C ARG A 332 -25.90 -38.47 -26.94
N ALA A 333 -26.20 -39.72 -27.26
CA ALA A 333 -27.47 -40.37 -26.89
C ALA A 333 -27.59 -40.63 -25.39
N ILE A 334 -26.49 -40.86 -24.68
CA ILE A 334 -26.46 -41.18 -23.24
C ILE A 334 -26.33 -39.90 -22.38
N PHE A 335 -25.49 -38.98 -22.77
CA PHE A 335 -25.10 -37.80 -21.95
C PHE A 335 -25.61 -36.45 -22.51
N GLY A 336 -26.41 -36.46 -23.58
CA GLY A 336 -26.98 -35.29 -24.24
C GLY A 336 -26.08 -34.68 -25.31
N ASP A 337 -26.65 -33.76 -26.10
CA ASP A 337 -26.01 -33.18 -27.30
C ASP A 337 -24.69 -32.45 -27.00
N LYS A 338 -24.54 -31.85 -25.83
CA LYS A 338 -23.30 -31.15 -25.43
C LYS A 338 -22.07 -32.05 -25.28
N ALA A 339 -22.24 -33.31 -24.88
CA ALA A 339 -21.12 -34.21 -24.58
C ALA A 339 -20.28 -34.63 -25.81
N GLY A 340 -20.80 -34.49 -27.02
CA GLY A 340 -20.08 -34.80 -28.25
C GLY A 340 -19.34 -33.62 -28.92
N ASP A 341 -19.74 -32.40 -28.61
CA ASP A 341 -19.30 -31.20 -29.33
C ASP A 341 -18.22 -30.41 -28.61
N VAL A 342 -17.88 -30.74 -27.38
CA VAL A 342 -16.91 -30.03 -26.57
C VAL A 342 -15.77 -30.94 -26.10
N LYS A 343 -14.61 -30.32 -25.86
CA LYS A 343 -13.41 -30.97 -25.33
C LYS A 343 -13.09 -30.36 -23.96
N ASP A 344 -12.70 -31.19 -23.01
CA ASP A 344 -12.15 -30.76 -21.73
C ASP A 344 -10.83 -29.97 -21.93
N ALA A 345 -10.80 -28.75 -21.44
CA ALA A 345 -9.64 -27.87 -21.39
C ALA A 345 -9.44 -27.29 -19.98
N SER A 346 -9.92 -28.00 -18.96
CA SER A 346 -9.86 -27.60 -17.57
C SER A 346 -8.43 -27.52 -17.03
N LEU A 347 -8.21 -26.61 -16.11
CA LEU A 347 -6.94 -26.48 -15.40
C LEU A 347 -6.96 -27.41 -14.19
N LYS A 348 -6.07 -28.40 -14.20
CA LYS A 348 -5.87 -29.35 -13.09
C LYS A 348 -4.68 -28.97 -12.23
N ALA A 349 -4.73 -29.36 -10.97
CA ALA A 349 -3.64 -29.15 -10.02
C ALA A 349 -2.38 -29.90 -10.49
N PRO A 350 -1.22 -29.24 -10.52
CA PRO A 350 0.03 -29.86 -10.92
C PRO A 350 0.50 -30.91 -9.92
N PRO A 351 1.42 -31.82 -10.34
CA PRO A 351 2.06 -32.76 -9.43
C PRO A 351 2.68 -32.06 -8.23
N SER A 352 2.63 -32.68 -7.07
CA SER A 352 3.11 -32.19 -5.77
C SER A 352 2.31 -31.03 -5.14
N LEU A 353 1.28 -30.51 -5.76
CA LEU A 353 0.40 -29.52 -5.12
C LEU A 353 -0.45 -30.21 -4.03
N ASN A 354 -0.32 -29.73 -2.80
CA ASN A 354 -1.18 -30.09 -1.69
C ASN A 354 -1.43 -28.83 -0.87
N GLY A 355 -2.62 -28.27 -0.98
CA GLY A 355 -2.91 -26.99 -0.38
C GLY A 355 -4.39 -26.76 -0.12
N VAL A 356 -4.71 -25.51 0.20
CA VAL A 356 -6.08 -25.03 0.43
C VAL A 356 -6.29 -23.77 -0.39
N VAL A 357 -7.44 -23.67 -1.05
CA VAL A 357 -7.80 -22.47 -1.81
C VAL A 357 -8.05 -21.31 -0.86
N VAL A 358 -7.30 -20.24 -1.02
CA VAL A 358 -7.37 -19.03 -0.18
C VAL A 358 -8.34 -18.01 -0.75
N ASP A 359 -8.28 -17.77 -2.07
CA ASP A 359 -9.10 -16.77 -2.74
C ASP A 359 -9.35 -17.16 -4.20
N THR A 360 -10.48 -16.73 -4.73
CA THR A 360 -10.83 -16.92 -6.14
C THR A 360 -11.33 -15.61 -6.73
N LYS A 361 -10.94 -15.31 -7.96
CA LYS A 361 -11.38 -14.11 -8.68
C LYS A 361 -11.84 -14.48 -10.08
N LEU A 362 -13.06 -14.10 -10.40
CA LEU A 362 -13.62 -14.23 -11.73
C LEU A 362 -13.78 -12.84 -12.35
N PHE A 363 -13.10 -12.62 -13.47
CA PHE A 363 -13.18 -11.39 -14.25
C PHE A 363 -14.01 -11.66 -15.49
N THR A 364 -15.01 -10.81 -15.74
CA THR A 364 -15.91 -10.95 -16.88
C THR A 364 -16.07 -9.62 -17.61
N ARG A 365 -16.01 -9.66 -18.95
CA ARG A 365 -16.48 -8.52 -19.73
C ARG A 365 -17.99 -8.45 -19.69
N GLN A 366 -18.51 -7.23 -19.68
CA GLN A 366 -19.96 -7.05 -19.72
C GLN A 366 -20.52 -7.61 -21.03
N LYS A 367 -21.51 -8.51 -20.94
CA LYS A 367 -22.24 -8.99 -22.10
C LYS A 367 -23.00 -7.82 -22.75
N LYS A 368 -22.97 -7.74 -24.07
CA LYS A 368 -23.62 -6.65 -24.85
C LYS A 368 -25.14 -6.81 -25.02
N ASP A 369 -25.79 -7.65 -24.22
CA ASP A 369 -27.21 -7.92 -24.28
C ASP A 369 -28.05 -6.70 -23.88
N LYS A 370 -29.24 -6.56 -24.47
CA LYS A 370 -30.12 -5.42 -24.24
C LYS A 370 -30.58 -5.30 -22.77
N ASP A 371 -30.77 -6.42 -22.10
CA ASP A 371 -31.27 -6.44 -20.72
C ASP A 371 -30.14 -6.13 -19.72
N SER A 372 -28.92 -6.63 -19.95
CA SER A 372 -27.73 -6.27 -19.16
C SER A 372 -27.44 -4.77 -19.25
N LYS A 373 -27.58 -4.17 -20.45
CA LYS A 373 -27.42 -2.71 -20.64
C LYS A 373 -28.50 -1.89 -19.92
N LYS A 374 -29.75 -2.39 -19.84
CA LYS A 374 -30.82 -1.70 -19.09
C LYS A 374 -30.57 -1.74 -17.59
N LEU A 375 -30.10 -2.89 -17.07
CA LEU A 375 -29.74 -3.03 -15.65
C LEU A 375 -28.56 -2.13 -15.28
N ALA A 376 -27.51 -2.15 -16.08
CA ALA A 376 -26.33 -1.28 -15.88
C ALA A 376 -26.74 0.21 -15.87
N LYS A 377 -27.59 0.66 -16.81
CA LYS A 377 -28.09 2.04 -16.80
C LYS A 377 -28.82 2.40 -15.52
N LYS A 378 -29.71 1.53 -15.03
CA LYS A 378 -30.40 1.76 -13.74
C LYS A 378 -29.44 1.86 -12.56
N GLN A 379 -28.43 0.96 -12.52
CA GLN A 379 -27.40 0.98 -11.46
C GLN A 379 -26.57 2.27 -11.54
N ILE A 380 -26.19 2.71 -12.74
CA ILE A 380 -25.45 3.97 -12.95
C ILE A 380 -26.29 5.19 -12.51
N GLU A 381 -27.61 5.20 -12.75
CA GLU A 381 -28.48 6.27 -12.27
C GLU A 381 -28.56 6.31 -10.74
N LEU A 382 -28.67 5.16 -10.08
CA LEU A 382 -28.63 5.07 -8.61
C LEU A 382 -27.28 5.54 -8.07
N LEU A 383 -26.18 5.06 -8.63
CA LEU A 383 -24.82 5.46 -8.26
C LEU A 383 -24.62 6.98 -8.42
N LYS A 384 -25.13 7.56 -9.51
CA LYS A 384 -25.09 9.02 -9.75
C LYS A 384 -25.88 9.79 -8.69
N ALA A 385 -27.05 9.28 -8.29
CA ALA A 385 -27.88 9.89 -7.26
C ALA A 385 -27.19 9.86 -5.88
N ASP A 386 -26.56 8.74 -5.52
CA ASP A 386 -25.84 8.58 -4.25
C ASP A 386 -24.56 9.41 -4.21
N TYR A 387 -23.83 9.48 -5.32
CA TYR A 387 -22.70 10.38 -5.48
C TYR A 387 -23.11 11.85 -5.30
N GLY A 388 -24.24 12.27 -5.92
CA GLY A 388 -24.79 13.61 -5.75
C GLY A 388 -25.14 13.94 -4.29
N LYS A 389 -25.78 13.01 -3.58
CA LYS A 389 -26.10 13.17 -2.15
C LYS A 389 -24.83 13.32 -1.30
N SER A 390 -23.82 12.47 -1.54
CA SER A 390 -22.56 12.51 -0.81
C SER A 390 -21.80 13.82 -1.03
N LEU A 391 -21.83 14.38 -2.25
CA LEU A 391 -21.24 15.69 -2.54
C LEU A 391 -21.95 16.83 -1.81
N VAL A 392 -23.30 16.82 -1.78
CA VAL A 392 -24.10 17.83 -1.06
C VAL A 392 -23.82 17.77 0.43
N ASP A 393 -23.78 16.58 1.04
CA ASP A 393 -23.45 16.40 2.45
C ASP A 393 -22.02 16.89 2.77
N LEU A 394 -21.05 16.54 1.93
CA LEU A 394 -19.66 17.00 2.11
C LEU A 394 -19.54 18.53 2.03
N LYS A 395 -20.28 19.16 1.11
CA LYS A 395 -20.36 20.62 0.98
C LYS A 395 -20.99 21.26 2.23
N GLU A 396 -22.10 20.73 2.71
CA GLU A 396 -22.77 21.24 3.91
C GLU A 396 -21.90 21.12 5.16
N ARG A 397 -21.15 20.04 5.28
CA ARG A 397 -20.15 19.86 6.35
C ARG A 397 -19.08 20.95 6.27
N LEU A 398 -18.57 21.31 5.08
CA LEU A 398 -17.59 22.39 4.93
C LEU A 398 -18.18 23.74 5.32
N ILE A 399 -19.38 24.07 4.85
CA ILE A 399 -20.08 25.31 5.19
C ILE A 399 -20.29 25.43 6.71
N SER A 400 -20.72 24.36 7.35
CA SER A 400 -20.90 24.30 8.82
C SER A 400 -19.58 24.49 9.58
N LYS A 401 -18.47 23.99 9.03
CA LYS A 401 -17.11 24.21 9.59
C LYS A 401 -16.67 25.66 9.44
N PHE A 402 -16.88 26.26 8.28
CA PHE A 402 -16.59 27.68 8.07
C PHE A 402 -17.42 28.57 9.00
N GLU A 403 -18.69 28.26 9.19
CA GLU A 403 -19.53 28.99 10.13
C GLU A 403 -18.94 28.98 11.55
N LYS A 404 -18.43 27.83 12.01
CA LYS A 404 -17.81 27.71 13.33
C LYS A 404 -16.42 28.38 13.40
N LEU A 405 -15.57 28.22 12.38
CA LEU A 405 -14.20 28.76 12.32
C LEU A 405 -14.19 30.29 12.18
N LEU A 406 -15.13 30.85 11.39
CA LEU A 406 -15.18 32.27 11.03
C LEU A 406 -16.20 33.06 11.86
N LYS A 407 -16.84 32.42 12.85
CA LYS A 407 -17.81 33.06 13.74
C LYS A 407 -17.19 34.30 14.41
N ASN A 408 -17.91 35.42 14.33
CA ASN A 408 -17.51 36.73 14.91
C ASN A 408 -16.21 37.34 14.34
N LYS A 409 -15.69 36.85 13.21
CA LYS A 409 -14.52 37.42 12.55
C LYS A 409 -14.93 38.32 11.37
N LYS A 410 -14.07 39.30 11.07
CA LYS A 410 -14.22 40.18 9.90
C LYS A 410 -13.42 39.58 8.74
N CYS A 411 -13.94 39.71 7.53
CA CYS A 411 -13.27 39.33 6.31
C CYS A 411 -12.29 40.42 5.86
N ASN A 412 -11.04 40.06 5.54
CA ASN A 412 -10.05 40.97 4.96
C ASN A 412 -10.13 41.08 3.43
N GLY A 413 -11.07 40.34 2.85
CA GLY A 413 -11.25 40.19 1.41
C GLY A 413 -10.93 38.78 0.96
N ILE A 414 -11.76 38.25 0.08
CA ILE A 414 -11.52 36.93 -0.54
C ILE A 414 -11.47 37.15 -2.04
N SER A 415 -10.38 36.71 -2.66
CA SER A 415 -10.16 36.82 -4.10
C SER A 415 -10.01 35.45 -4.75
N HIS A 416 -10.35 35.39 -6.02
CA HIS A 416 -10.07 34.24 -6.86
C HIS A 416 -8.62 34.28 -7.33
N LYS A 417 -7.99 33.14 -7.62
CA LYS A 417 -6.61 33.05 -8.14
C LYS A 417 -6.40 33.87 -9.43
N TYR A 418 -7.45 34.10 -10.20
CA TYR A 418 -7.42 34.91 -11.42
C TYR A 418 -7.65 36.43 -11.17
N GLY A 419 -7.68 36.86 -9.91
CA GLY A 419 -7.70 38.27 -9.51
C GLY A 419 -9.06 38.88 -9.20
N ASP A 420 -10.18 38.14 -9.41
CA ASP A 420 -11.51 38.67 -9.13
C ASP A 420 -11.81 38.65 -7.62
N GLN A 421 -12.32 39.76 -7.13
CA GLN A 421 -12.73 39.89 -5.73
C GLN A 421 -14.10 39.28 -5.49
N LEU A 422 -14.15 38.15 -4.78
CA LEU A 422 -15.39 37.43 -4.43
C LEU A 422 -16.11 38.08 -3.24
N VAL A 423 -15.37 38.49 -2.22
CA VAL A 423 -15.89 39.14 -1.02
C VAL A 423 -15.04 40.37 -0.68
N LYS A 424 -15.68 41.50 -0.41
CA LYS A 424 -15.01 42.74 -0.01
C LYS A 424 -14.53 42.67 1.43
N ALA A 425 -13.43 43.39 1.73
CA ALA A 425 -12.94 43.55 3.10
C ALA A 425 -13.99 44.24 4.01
N GLY A 426 -13.98 43.88 5.29
CA GLY A 426 -14.90 44.41 6.30
C GLY A 426 -16.27 43.73 6.41
N VAL A 427 -16.60 42.82 5.50
CA VAL A 427 -17.88 42.07 5.55
C VAL A 427 -17.81 41.01 6.67
N LYS A 428 -18.89 40.87 7.44
CA LYS A 428 -19.02 39.79 8.44
C LYS A 428 -19.34 38.48 7.75
N PHE A 429 -18.68 37.41 8.19
CA PHE A 429 -19.00 36.07 7.72
C PHE A 429 -20.38 35.63 8.17
N SER A 430 -21.20 35.21 7.22
CA SER A 430 -22.52 34.60 7.45
C SER A 430 -22.66 33.36 6.57
N ARG A 431 -23.49 32.41 7.01
CA ARG A 431 -23.75 31.18 6.24
C ARG A 431 -24.21 31.51 4.81
N LYS A 432 -25.16 32.45 4.67
CA LYS A 432 -25.66 32.87 3.36
C LYS A 432 -24.55 33.44 2.45
N MET A 433 -23.66 34.26 3.00
CA MET A 433 -22.54 34.82 2.24
C MET A 433 -21.57 33.72 1.78
N ILE A 434 -21.27 32.76 2.65
CA ILE A 434 -20.42 31.61 2.32
C ILE A 434 -21.03 30.78 1.20
N GLU A 435 -22.33 30.46 1.29
CA GLU A 435 -23.04 29.69 0.27
C GLU A 435 -23.11 30.44 -1.07
N ASP A 436 -23.51 31.72 -1.06
CA ASP A 436 -23.72 32.49 -2.30
C ASP A 436 -22.41 32.86 -3.01
N LYS A 437 -21.32 33.11 -2.27
CA LYS A 437 -20.04 33.62 -2.81
C LYS A 437 -18.99 32.55 -3.04
N LEU A 438 -18.91 31.54 -2.17
CA LEU A 438 -17.91 30.48 -2.27
C LEU A 438 -18.43 29.20 -2.94
N PHE A 439 -19.77 29.03 -2.98
CA PHE A 439 -20.43 27.90 -3.61
C PHE A 439 -21.61 28.34 -4.50
N PRO A 440 -21.39 29.22 -5.48
CA PRO A 440 -22.46 29.71 -6.35
C PRO A 440 -23.07 28.55 -7.16
N LYS A 441 -24.36 28.62 -7.41
CA LYS A 441 -25.11 27.62 -8.21
C LYS A 441 -24.67 27.57 -9.68
N LYS A 442 -24.09 28.65 -10.21
CA LYS A 442 -23.49 28.71 -11.56
C LYS A 442 -22.05 29.16 -11.43
N ASN A 443 -21.14 28.40 -12.00
CA ASN A 443 -19.74 28.79 -12.06
C ASN A 443 -19.46 29.52 -13.38
N ILE A 444 -18.93 30.75 -13.28
CA ILE A 444 -18.66 31.62 -14.43
C ILE A 444 -17.40 31.21 -15.19
N TYR A 445 -16.50 30.46 -14.55
CA TYR A 445 -15.16 30.16 -15.05
C TYR A 445 -14.98 28.80 -15.72
N TYR A 446 -15.94 27.91 -15.59
CA TYR A 446 -15.84 26.55 -16.15
C TYR A 446 -17.09 26.17 -16.93
N ASP A 447 -16.92 25.75 -18.17
CA ASP A 447 -18.00 25.17 -18.97
C ASP A 447 -18.27 23.75 -18.47
N ILE A 448 -19.33 23.63 -17.71
CA ILE A 448 -19.75 22.46 -16.95
C ILE A 448 -20.27 21.33 -17.86
N ASN A 449 -20.59 21.66 -19.11
CA ASN A 449 -21.09 20.70 -20.08
C ASN A 449 -20.06 19.67 -20.54
N SER A 450 -18.78 19.90 -20.30
CA SER A 450 -17.70 18.98 -20.71
C SER A 450 -17.41 17.85 -19.70
N LEU A 451 -17.86 17.98 -18.47
CA LEU A 451 -17.68 16.99 -17.41
C LEU A 451 -19.05 16.62 -16.86
N ASN A 452 -19.53 15.43 -17.09
CA ASN A 452 -20.78 14.87 -16.52
C ASN A 452 -20.78 14.83 -14.96
N VAL A 453 -20.34 15.89 -14.30
CA VAL A 453 -20.21 16.05 -12.86
C VAL A 453 -21.18 17.16 -12.41
N PRO A 454 -21.91 17.01 -11.29
CA PRO A 454 -22.79 18.07 -10.79
C PRO A 454 -22.06 19.39 -10.59
N GLU A 455 -22.71 20.50 -10.97
CA GLU A 455 -22.20 21.87 -11.15
C GLU A 455 -21.54 22.55 -9.94
N GLU A 456 -21.40 21.92 -8.80
CA GLU A 456 -21.22 22.61 -7.52
C GLU A 456 -19.79 22.71 -7.01
N SER A 457 -18.76 22.32 -7.79
CA SER A 457 -17.57 21.86 -7.12
C SER A 457 -16.31 22.72 -7.21
N SER A 458 -16.20 23.64 -8.10
CA SER A 458 -14.87 24.12 -8.49
C SER A 458 -14.41 25.45 -7.93
N LEU A 459 -15.31 26.35 -7.53
CA LEU A 459 -14.89 27.71 -7.16
C LEU A 459 -13.97 27.74 -5.93
N ILE A 460 -14.29 26.97 -4.90
CA ILE A 460 -13.51 26.98 -3.64
C ILE A 460 -12.06 26.47 -3.81
N GLN A 461 -11.75 25.73 -4.85
CA GLN A 461 -10.38 25.27 -5.13
C GLN A 461 -9.48 26.38 -5.67
N ASP A 462 -10.09 27.34 -6.36
CA ASP A 462 -9.41 28.42 -7.04
C ASP A 462 -9.47 29.74 -6.27
N VAL A 463 -9.94 29.68 -5.02
CA VAL A 463 -9.91 30.81 -4.08
C VAL A 463 -8.55 30.90 -3.42
N VAL A 464 -8.03 32.13 -3.28
CA VAL A 464 -6.84 32.40 -2.47
C VAL A 464 -7.19 32.16 -1.00
N LEU A 465 -6.49 31.23 -0.36
CA LEU A 465 -6.78 30.78 1.01
C LEU A 465 -5.99 31.54 2.08
N GLU A 466 -5.20 32.53 1.67
CA GLU A 466 -4.39 33.35 2.55
C GLU A 466 -5.18 34.60 2.97
N ASP A 467 -4.92 35.06 4.18
CA ASP A 467 -5.40 36.34 4.74
C ASP A 467 -6.92 36.60 4.75
N TRP A 468 -7.73 35.55 4.88
CA TRP A 468 -9.19 35.72 5.04
C TRP A 468 -9.57 36.50 6.30
N THR A 469 -8.74 36.41 7.35
CA THR A 469 -8.92 37.08 8.63
C THR A 469 -7.58 37.58 9.18
N ASP A 470 -7.59 38.45 10.17
CA ASP A 470 -6.38 38.92 10.87
C ASP A 470 -5.69 37.82 11.71
N ASP A 471 -6.37 36.71 11.95
CA ASP A 471 -5.88 35.61 12.78
C ASP A 471 -5.25 34.49 11.93
N LYS A 472 -3.91 34.42 11.94
CA LYS A 472 -3.13 33.42 11.21
C LYS A 472 -3.55 31.97 11.52
N LYS A 473 -3.87 31.64 12.79
CA LYS A 473 -4.30 30.28 13.17
C LYS A 473 -5.63 29.90 12.52
N THR A 474 -6.53 30.88 12.36
CA THR A 474 -7.81 30.67 11.67
C THR A 474 -7.59 30.48 10.18
N ASN A 475 -6.74 31.28 9.56
CA ASN A 475 -6.43 31.17 8.14
C ASN A 475 -5.79 29.81 7.82
N ASP A 476 -4.87 29.31 8.67
CA ASP A 476 -4.30 27.98 8.55
C ASP A 476 -5.36 26.87 8.71
N SER A 477 -6.33 27.06 9.62
CA SER A 477 -7.40 26.09 9.81
C SER A 477 -8.38 26.08 8.63
N VAL A 478 -8.71 27.22 8.07
CA VAL A 478 -9.52 27.35 6.84
C VAL A 478 -8.82 26.69 5.67
N SER A 479 -7.53 26.98 5.46
CA SER A 479 -6.73 26.38 4.39
C SER A 479 -6.69 24.86 4.50
N ARG A 480 -6.48 24.32 5.71
CA ARG A 480 -6.52 22.87 5.94
C ARG A 480 -7.90 22.27 5.71
N ALA A 481 -8.97 22.94 6.14
CA ALA A 481 -10.34 22.47 5.91
C ALA A 481 -10.67 22.41 4.41
N VAL A 482 -10.27 23.40 3.62
CA VAL A 482 -10.45 23.37 2.16
C VAL A 482 -9.64 22.26 1.52
N LYS A 483 -8.36 22.09 1.89
CA LYS A 483 -7.51 21.00 1.37
C LYS A 483 -8.13 19.63 1.66
N ASN A 484 -8.59 19.39 2.88
CA ASN A 484 -9.25 18.14 3.27
C ASN A 484 -10.57 17.91 2.49
N TYR A 485 -11.35 18.97 2.29
CA TYR A 485 -12.56 18.91 1.46
C TYR A 485 -12.24 18.49 0.01
N VAL A 486 -11.21 19.12 -0.59
CA VAL A 486 -10.79 18.81 -1.97
C VAL A 486 -10.32 17.36 -2.09
N ILE A 487 -9.54 16.87 -1.13
CA ILE A 487 -9.09 15.48 -1.10
C ILE A 487 -10.31 14.55 -1.07
N LYS A 488 -11.21 14.71 -0.09
CA LYS A 488 -12.40 13.87 0.04
C LYS A 488 -13.33 13.93 -1.18
N ARG A 489 -13.47 15.09 -1.78
CA ARG A 489 -14.24 15.23 -3.02
C ARG A 489 -13.60 14.46 -4.18
N ASN A 490 -12.27 14.55 -4.32
CA ASN A 490 -11.53 13.84 -5.36
C ASN A 490 -11.61 12.31 -5.15
N ASP A 491 -11.57 11.85 -3.90
CA ASP A 491 -11.75 10.44 -3.57
C ASP A 491 -13.15 9.94 -3.97
N LEU A 492 -14.20 10.70 -3.63
CA LEU A 492 -15.58 10.41 -4.05
C LEU A 492 -15.72 10.40 -5.58
N ALA A 493 -15.12 11.37 -6.27
CA ALA A 493 -15.17 11.45 -7.73
C ALA A 493 -14.41 10.29 -8.40
N SER A 494 -13.27 9.90 -7.83
CA SER A 494 -12.49 8.76 -8.30
C SER A 494 -13.23 7.44 -8.09
N GLY A 495 -13.84 7.26 -6.91
CA GLY A 495 -14.69 6.10 -6.61
C GLY A 495 -15.87 5.99 -7.60
N TYR A 496 -16.62 7.08 -7.79
CA TYR A 496 -17.72 7.13 -8.75
C TYR A 496 -17.29 6.78 -10.18
N LYS A 497 -16.16 7.34 -10.66
CA LYS A 497 -15.65 7.04 -12.02
C LYS A 497 -15.27 5.58 -12.16
N LYS A 498 -14.62 4.99 -11.16
CA LYS A 498 -14.21 3.60 -11.15
C LYS A 498 -15.41 2.65 -11.17
N GLU A 499 -16.40 2.87 -10.32
CA GLU A 499 -17.61 2.06 -10.27
C GLU A 499 -18.46 2.21 -11.54
N LYS A 500 -18.60 3.44 -12.04
CA LYS A 500 -19.27 3.69 -13.31
C LYS A 500 -18.61 2.94 -14.47
N PHE A 501 -17.28 2.99 -14.56
CA PHE A 501 -16.52 2.29 -15.58
C PHE A 501 -16.70 0.77 -15.48
N SER A 502 -16.65 0.22 -14.28
CA SER A 502 -16.90 -1.21 -14.03
C SER A 502 -18.31 -1.63 -14.47
N LEU A 503 -19.33 -0.78 -14.26
CA LEU A 503 -20.71 -1.05 -14.69
C LEU A 503 -20.90 -0.90 -16.21
N GLU A 504 -20.16 -0.02 -16.89
CA GLU A 504 -20.27 0.22 -18.33
C GLU A 504 -19.48 -0.78 -19.17
N VAL A 505 -18.29 -1.14 -18.75
CA VAL A 505 -17.32 -1.93 -19.54
C VAL A 505 -17.13 -3.33 -18.97
N GLY A 506 -17.37 -3.51 -17.66
CA GLY A 506 -16.95 -4.69 -16.92
C GLY A 506 -15.47 -4.62 -16.57
N ASP A 507 -14.86 -5.79 -16.37
CA ASP A 507 -13.44 -5.86 -16.05
C ASP A 507 -12.56 -5.62 -17.28
N GLU A 508 -11.42 -4.96 -17.06
CA GLU A 508 -10.40 -4.77 -18.12
C GLU A 508 -9.68 -6.08 -18.41
N LEU A 509 -10.03 -6.70 -19.50
CA LEU A 509 -9.38 -7.90 -20.02
C LEU A 509 -8.65 -7.62 -21.33
N ALA A 510 -7.60 -8.37 -21.62
CA ALA A 510 -6.86 -8.24 -22.87
C ALA A 510 -7.78 -8.51 -24.09
N PRO A 511 -7.48 -7.94 -25.28
CA PRO A 511 -8.27 -8.15 -26.47
C PRO A 511 -8.45 -9.64 -26.79
N GLY A 512 -9.69 -10.06 -27.07
CA GLY A 512 -10.02 -11.46 -27.38
C GLY A 512 -10.30 -12.37 -26.17
N ILE A 513 -10.11 -11.89 -24.95
CA ILE A 513 -10.48 -12.60 -23.71
C ILE A 513 -11.89 -12.14 -23.30
N VAL A 514 -12.77 -13.10 -23.05
CA VAL A 514 -14.16 -12.87 -22.60
C VAL A 514 -14.25 -12.97 -21.08
N GLN A 515 -13.62 -14.00 -20.52
CA GLN A 515 -13.57 -14.24 -19.08
C GLN A 515 -12.18 -14.71 -18.66
N MET A 516 -11.81 -14.44 -17.42
CA MET A 516 -10.58 -14.94 -16.81
C MET A 516 -10.85 -15.31 -15.36
N ALA A 517 -10.49 -16.54 -14.99
CA ALA A 517 -10.55 -16.98 -13.61
C ALA A 517 -9.15 -17.11 -13.03
N LYS A 518 -9.01 -16.69 -11.78
CA LYS A 518 -7.79 -16.85 -10.98
C LYS A 518 -8.13 -17.56 -9.68
N VAL A 519 -7.28 -18.53 -9.31
CA VAL A 519 -7.35 -19.29 -8.07
C VAL A 519 -6.03 -19.14 -7.33
N TYR A 520 -6.10 -18.86 -6.04
CA TYR A 520 -4.93 -18.67 -5.18
C TYR A 520 -4.89 -19.70 -4.07
#